data_8e0b2b693f42c12cdb28224ccfa618f3
#
_entry.id   8e0b2b693f42c12cdb28224ccfa618f3
#
_cell.length_a   1.000
_cell.length_b   1.000
_cell.length_c   1.000
_cell.angle_alpha   90.00
_cell.angle_beta   90.00
_cell.angle_gamma   90.00
#
_symmetry.space_group_name_H-M   'P 1'
#
loop_
_entity.id
_entity.type
_entity.pdbx_description
1 polymer ?
#
loop_
_entity_poly.entity_id
_entity_poly.type
_entity_poly.pdbx_seq_one_letter_code
_entity_poly.pdbx_strand_id
1 'polypeptide(L)'
;MAAQKSSVAVIGGGIMGGDIAIIFAAGGWNVHAMSPSQKTRDALPARIAAGLKKLGAPEVNAANARTHATLPTLPWKDIGLVVEAATEELPLKQKLFSEIEALARPEIPLASNTSNFPIGEIGRALKHRSRVAGLHFFMPAHLVPLVEVVSAEFTDPRVAESLVTLMKTLGKAPIWVKKDIPGFVGNRLQHAMLREALYLIADGVVSPEGVDTAVRYGFGFRFIACGPILQKEMSGWDTNALVGTALYPHLYSTPDYPAAVKAMVDKGYLGMKTKRGFWEWTDESI
;
A
#
# COMPACT_ATOMS: atom_id res chain seq x y z
N MET A 1 -11.93 25.32 24.48
CA MET A 1 -11.50 23.94 24.69
C MET A 1 -10.69 23.55 23.48
N ALA A 2 -9.45 23.08 23.64
CA ALA A 2 -8.67 22.54 22.51
C ALA A 2 -9.45 21.35 21.94
N ALA A 3 -9.70 21.34 20.62
CA ALA A 3 -10.34 20.20 19.96
C ALA A 3 -9.55 18.93 20.29
N GLN A 4 -10.23 17.90 20.81
CA GLN A 4 -9.60 16.63 21.14
C GLN A 4 -8.98 16.08 19.84
N LYS A 5 -7.66 15.91 19.82
CA LYS A 5 -6.95 15.36 18.64
C LYS A 5 -7.45 13.95 18.39
N SER A 6 -7.81 13.67 17.15
CA SER A 6 -8.15 12.29 16.73
C SER A 6 -6.98 11.34 16.97
N SER A 7 -7.27 10.09 17.32
CA SER A 7 -6.25 9.09 17.64
C SER A 7 -6.36 7.88 16.69
N VAL A 8 -5.21 7.38 16.24
CA VAL A 8 -5.11 6.18 15.40
C VAL A 8 -4.30 5.09 16.10
N ALA A 9 -4.77 3.85 16.04
CA ALA A 9 -3.97 2.68 16.39
C ALA A 9 -3.34 2.09 15.12
N VAL A 10 -2.01 2.01 15.08
CA VAL A 10 -1.26 1.34 14.00
C VAL A 10 -0.75 0.01 14.55
N ILE A 11 -1.27 -1.09 14.03
CA ILE A 11 -0.94 -2.45 14.48
C ILE A 11 0.10 -3.06 13.56
N GLY A 12 1.33 -3.13 14.06
CA GLY A 12 2.53 -3.49 13.29
C GLY A 12 3.46 -2.28 13.12
N GLY A 13 4.64 -2.32 13.75
CA GLY A 13 5.63 -1.23 13.73
C GLY A 13 6.72 -1.39 12.67
N GLY A 14 6.55 -2.30 11.70
CA GLY A 14 7.48 -2.54 10.60
C GLY A 14 7.62 -1.36 9.64
N ILE A 15 8.13 -1.63 8.42
CA ILE A 15 8.35 -0.57 7.42
C ILE A 15 7.04 0.18 7.13
N MET A 16 5.99 -0.53 6.74
CA MET A 16 4.72 0.11 6.39
C MET A 16 4.04 0.77 7.59
N GLY A 17 3.96 0.08 8.74
CA GLY A 17 3.34 0.66 9.93
C GLY A 17 4.06 1.92 10.45
N GLY A 18 5.39 1.94 10.36
CA GLY A 18 6.17 3.15 10.68
C GLY A 18 5.87 4.30 9.72
N ASP A 19 5.77 4.04 8.41
CA ASP A 19 5.42 5.05 7.42
C ASP A 19 3.98 5.57 7.60
N ILE A 20 3.03 4.68 7.90
CA ILE A 20 1.65 5.05 8.22
C ILE A 20 1.61 5.91 9.48
N ALA A 21 2.38 5.57 10.51
CA ALA A 21 2.51 6.39 11.71
C ALA A 21 3.01 7.81 11.41
N ILE A 22 3.98 7.95 10.48
CA ILE A 22 4.47 9.26 10.01
C ILE A 22 3.35 10.08 9.36
N ILE A 23 2.53 9.47 8.51
CA ILE A 23 1.41 10.15 7.82
C ILE A 23 0.43 10.74 8.83
N PHE A 24 -0.02 9.94 9.80
CA PHE A 24 -0.96 10.40 10.81
C PHE A 24 -0.34 11.45 11.76
N ALA A 25 0.92 11.27 12.15
CA ALA A 25 1.64 12.26 12.94
C ALA A 25 1.78 13.58 12.18
N ALA A 26 2.10 13.56 10.88
CA ALA A 26 2.15 14.75 10.03
C ALA A 26 0.81 15.50 10.01
N GLY A 27 -0.30 14.77 9.98
CA GLY A 27 -1.66 15.31 10.09
C GLY A 27 -2.06 15.76 11.50
N GLY A 28 -1.16 15.70 12.47
CA GLY A 28 -1.41 16.16 13.85
C GLY A 28 -2.19 15.19 14.74
N TRP A 29 -2.39 13.93 14.29
CA TRP A 29 -3.06 12.90 15.07
C TRP A 29 -2.22 12.39 16.23
N ASN A 30 -2.88 11.88 17.28
CA ASN A 30 -2.23 11.03 18.25
C ASN A 30 -2.03 9.63 17.64
N VAL A 31 -0.81 9.14 17.63
CA VAL A 31 -0.46 7.85 17.05
C VAL A 31 -0.12 6.85 18.15
N HIS A 32 -0.83 5.74 18.18
CA HIS A 32 -0.60 4.62 19.07
C HIS A 32 -0.14 3.41 18.26
N ALA A 33 1.18 3.23 18.15
CA ALA A 33 1.75 2.15 17.36
C ALA A 33 2.04 0.92 18.22
N MET A 34 1.47 -0.22 17.86
CA MET A 34 1.70 -1.49 18.55
C MET A 34 2.70 -2.37 17.78
N SER A 35 3.70 -2.86 18.48
CA SER A 35 4.62 -3.90 17.99
C SER A 35 5.08 -4.79 19.14
N PRO A 36 5.08 -6.12 18.99
CA PRO A 36 5.64 -7.01 20.00
C PRO A 36 7.16 -6.88 20.14
N SER A 37 7.87 -6.43 19.08
CA SER A 37 9.32 -6.26 19.08
C SER A 37 9.74 -5.00 19.84
N GLN A 38 10.50 -5.16 20.91
CA GLN A 38 11.09 -4.06 21.69
C GLN A 38 11.97 -3.18 20.77
N LYS A 39 12.87 -3.80 19.99
CA LYS A 39 13.75 -3.10 19.05
C LYS A 39 12.96 -2.18 18.11
N THR A 40 11.83 -2.65 17.61
CA THR A 40 10.96 -1.86 16.73
C THR A 40 10.35 -0.68 17.49
N ARG A 41 9.84 -0.89 18.72
CA ARG A 41 9.27 0.17 19.53
C ARG A 41 10.26 1.26 19.88
N ASP A 42 11.50 0.88 20.21
CA ASP A 42 12.57 1.82 20.54
C ASP A 42 13.02 2.67 19.35
N ALA A 43 13.01 2.09 18.15
CA ALA A 43 13.42 2.80 16.92
C ALA A 43 12.31 3.72 16.35
N LEU A 44 11.04 3.44 16.64
CA LEU A 44 9.91 4.09 15.98
C LEU A 44 9.82 5.60 16.24
N PRO A 45 10.04 6.15 17.46
CA PRO A 45 9.98 7.59 17.70
C PRO A 45 11.00 8.37 16.84
N ALA A 46 12.24 7.91 16.78
CA ALA A 46 13.28 8.54 15.96
C ALA A 46 12.93 8.47 14.47
N ARG A 47 12.37 7.35 14.00
CA ARG A 47 11.91 7.19 12.63
C ARG A 47 10.77 8.15 12.29
N ILE A 48 9.80 8.33 13.19
CA ILE A 48 8.69 9.27 12.98
C ILE A 48 9.25 10.71 12.90
N ALA A 49 10.13 11.10 13.81
CA ALA A 49 10.75 12.45 13.77
C ALA A 49 11.50 12.69 12.45
N ALA A 50 12.31 11.71 11.99
CA ALA A 50 13.03 11.81 10.73
C ALA A 50 12.07 11.88 9.52
N GLY A 51 10.96 11.15 9.55
CA GLY A 51 9.94 11.17 8.51
C GLY A 51 9.21 12.51 8.44
N LEU A 52 8.83 13.08 9.58
CA LEU A 52 8.22 14.41 9.65
C LEU A 52 9.15 15.48 9.07
N LYS A 53 10.42 15.45 9.42
CA LYS A 53 11.43 16.35 8.85
C LYS A 53 11.53 16.25 7.34
N LYS A 54 11.56 15.01 6.79
CA LYS A 54 11.57 14.78 5.33
C LYS A 54 10.32 15.32 4.62
N LEU A 55 9.17 15.29 5.29
CA LEU A 55 7.92 15.82 4.75
C LEU A 55 7.78 17.34 4.94
N GLY A 56 8.70 18.02 5.64
CA GLY A 56 8.52 19.41 6.03
C GLY A 56 7.35 19.63 6.99
N ALA A 57 6.91 18.59 7.70
CA ALA A 57 5.83 18.64 8.66
C ALA A 57 6.32 19.09 10.04
N PRO A 58 5.44 19.62 10.91
CA PRO A 58 5.84 20.08 12.25
C PRO A 58 6.48 18.95 13.08
N GLU A 59 7.77 19.05 13.37
CA GLU A 59 8.52 18.00 14.08
C GLU A 59 7.99 17.81 15.52
N VAL A 60 7.37 18.83 16.12
CA VAL A 60 6.69 18.74 17.42
C VAL A 60 5.60 17.65 17.45
N ASN A 61 5.05 17.28 16.31
CA ASN A 61 4.05 16.22 16.21
C ASN A 61 4.61 14.82 16.52
N ALA A 62 5.94 14.63 16.51
CA ALA A 62 6.56 13.38 16.95
C ALA A 62 6.20 13.05 18.42
N ALA A 63 6.01 14.09 19.26
CA ALA A 63 5.58 13.91 20.65
C ALA A 63 4.16 13.34 20.81
N ASN A 64 3.35 13.31 19.75
CA ASN A 64 2.01 12.70 19.75
C ASN A 64 2.06 11.17 19.54
N ALA A 65 3.23 10.61 19.22
CA ALA A 65 3.37 9.17 19.01
C ALA A 65 3.72 8.44 20.31
N ARG A 66 3.06 7.29 20.51
CA ARG A 66 3.29 6.36 21.64
C ARG A 66 3.42 4.96 21.09
N THR A 67 4.28 4.16 21.71
CA THR A 67 4.47 2.75 21.35
C THR A 67 3.88 1.83 22.41
N HIS A 68 3.33 0.70 21.98
CA HIS A 68 2.68 -0.30 22.82
C HIS A 68 3.21 -1.69 22.49
N ALA A 69 3.33 -2.55 23.52
CA ALA A 69 3.83 -3.91 23.34
C ALA A 69 2.71 -4.88 22.91
N THR A 70 1.48 -4.64 23.37
CA THR A 70 0.33 -5.52 23.18
C THR A 70 -0.94 -4.73 22.93
N LEU A 71 -1.96 -5.35 22.33
CA LEU A 71 -3.26 -4.72 22.05
C LEU A 71 -3.96 -4.18 23.31
N PRO A 72 -4.00 -4.88 24.46
CA PRO A 72 -4.68 -4.37 25.66
C PRO A 72 -4.09 -3.08 26.23
N THR A 73 -2.85 -2.74 25.89
CA THR A 73 -2.19 -1.51 26.41
C THR A 73 -2.55 -0.25 25.64
N LEU A 74 -3.28 -0.36 24.52
CA LEU A 74 -3.75 0.80 23.76
C LEU A 74 -4.91 1.51 24.46
N PRO A 75 -5.04 2.84 24.32
CA PRO A 75 -6.14 3.61 24.90
C PRO A 75 -7.41 3.49 24.04
N TRP A 76 -8.04 2.33 24.02
CA TRP A 76 -9.15 1.99 23.12
C TRP A 76 -10.33 2.96 23.16
N LYS A 77 -10.55 3.64 24.29
CA LYS A 77 -11.60 4.66 24.42
C LYS A 77 -11.37 5.89 23.54
N ASP A 78 -10.09 6.19 23.24
CA ASP A 78 -9.70 7.39 22.50
C ASP A 78 -9.42 7.07 21.01
N ILE A 79 -9.25 5.79 20.65
CA ILE A 79 -8.97 5.38 19.27
C ILE A 79 -10.19 5.64 18.39
N GLY A 80 -9.99 6.33 17.27
CA GLY A 80 -11.00 6.61 16.26
C GLY A 80 -10.82 5.84 14.94
N LEU A 81 -9.65 5.23 14.75
CA LEU A 81 -9.32 4.40 13.59
C LEU A 81 -8.27 3.36 13.96
N VAL A 82 -8.38 2.17 13.44
CA VAL A 82 -7.32 1.15 13.48
C VAL A 82 -6.79 0.90 12.08
N VAL A 83 -5.46 0.91 11.92
CA VAL A 83 -4.78 0.50 10.67
C VAL A 83 -3.85 -0.66 10.99
N GLU A 84 -4.16 -1.84 10.50
CA GLU A 84 -3.34 -3.04 10.64
C GLU A 84 -2.31 -3.08 9.50
N ALA A 85 -1.03 -3.24 9.87
CA ALA A 85 0.13 -3.35 9.00
C ALA A 85 1.13 -4.39 9.54
N ALA A 86 0.61 -5.49 10.11
CA ALA A 86 1.40 -6.62 10.60
C ALA A 86 1.90 -7.50 9.45
N THR A 87 2.60 -8.59 9.80
CA THR A 87 3.10 -9.59 8.83
C THR A 87 1.99 -10.08 7.90
N GLU A 88 2.33 -10.26 6.62
CA GLU A 88 1.38 -10.63 5.56
C GLU A 88 1.05 -12.13 5.61
N GLU A 89 0.31 -12.51 6.65
CA GLU A 89 -0.18 -13.87 6.94
C GLU A 89 -1.65 -13.82 7.30
N LEU A 90 -2.51 -14.47 6.49
CA LEU A 90 -3.97 -14.42 6.67
C LEU A 90 -4.43 -14.87 8.06
N PRO A 91 -3.96 -16.02 8.62
CA PRO A 91 -4.37 -16.45 9.97
C PRO A 91 -3.99 -15.44 11.05
N LEU A 92 -2.83 -14.79 10.94
CA LEU A 92 -2.40 -13.75 11.87
C LEU A 92 -3.33 -12.53 11.79
N LYS A 93 -3.65 -12.06 10.57
CA LYS A 93 -4.54 -10.93 10.38
C LYS A 93 -5.94 -11.21 10.92
N GLN A 94 -6.50 -12.38 10.63
CA GLN A 94 -7.81 -12.81 11.17
C GLN A 94 -7.83 -12.84 12.71
N LYS A 95 -6.77 -13.38 13.32
CA LYS A 95 -6.60 -13.39 14.78
C LYS A 95 -6.54 -11.96 15.33
N LEU A 96 -5.68 -11.10 14.77
CA LEU A 96 -5.56 -9.71 15.21
C LEU A 96 -6.88 -8.96 15.08
N PHE A 97 -7.61 -9.10 13.97
CA PHE A 97 -8.90 -8.44 13.79
C PHE A 97 -9.94 -8.91 14.81
N SER A 98 -9.97 -10.20 15.16
CA SER A 98 -10.85 -10.73 16.23
C SER A 98 -10.50 -10.16 17.61
N GLU A 99 -9.21 -10.06 17.93
CA GLU A 99 -8.74 -9.47 19.20
C GLU A 99 -9.04 -7.96 19.25
N ILE A 100 -8.83 -7.25 18.12
CA ILE A 100 -9.14 -5.83 18.00
C ILE A 100 -10.63 -5.57 18.13
N GLU A 101 -11.48 -6.41 17.52
CA GLU A 101 -12.93 -6.28 17.61
C GLU A 101 -13.43 -6.36 19.07
N ALA A 102 -12.81 -7.20 19.88
CA ALA A 102 -13.17 -7.35 21.30
C ALA A 102 -12.81 -6.13 22.15
N LEU A 103 -11.84 -5.32 21.71
CA LEU A 103 -11.29 -4.18 22.44
C LEU A 103 -11.80 -2.83 21.91
N ALA A 104 -11.98 -2.74 20.59
CA ALA A 104 -12.33 -1.52 19.91
C ALA A 104 -13.85 -1.26 19.95
N ARG A 105 -14.25 0.00 20.12
CA ARG A 105 -15.65 0.41 20.05
C ARG A 105 -16.27 0.00 18.69
N PRO A 106 -17.55 -0.43 18.66
CA PRO A 106 -18.16 -0.99 17.43
C PRO A 106 -18.25 -0.03 16.25
N GLU A 107 -18.26 1.27 16.49
CA GLU A 107 -18.44 2.30 15.46
C GLU A 107 -17.17 2.71 14.75
N ILE A 108 -15.98 2.38 15.28
CA ILE A 108 -14.73 2.83 14.65
C ILE A 108 -14.31 1.94 13.48
N PRO A 109 -13.78 2.51 12.37
CA PRO A 109 -13.29 1.72 11.26
C PRO A 109 -12.07 0.86 11.65
N LEU A 110 -12.05 -0.35 11.11
CA LEU A 110 -10.93 -1.28 11.18
C LEU A 110 -10.39 -1.47 9.76
N ALA A 111 -9.16 -1.03 9.51
CA ALA A 111 -8.56 -1.09 8.19
C ALA A 111 -7.34 -2.01 8.15
N SER A 112 -7.17 -2.77 7.07
CA SER A 112 -5.95 -3.54 6.81
C SER A 112 -5.13 -2.91 5.68
N ASN A 113 -3.82 -2.84 5.86
CA ASN A 113 -2.87 -2.44 4.82
C ASN A 113 -2.38 -3.64 3.99
N THR A 114 -3.08 -4.77 4.01
CA THR A 114 -2.72 -5.92 3.17
C THR A 114 -2.61 -5.54 1.70
N SER A 115 -1.62 -6.11 1.01
CA SER A 115 -1.47 -5.98 -0.44
C SER A 115 -1.98 -7.19 -1.20
N ASN A 116 -2.22 -8.31 -0.50
CA ASN A 116 -2.41 -9.62 -1.12
C ASN A 116 -3.75 -10.27 -0.77
N PHE A 117 -4.20 -10.15 0.48
CA PHE A 117 -5.41 -10.84 0.93
C PHE A 117 -6.66 -10.01 0.68
N PRO A 118 -7.75 -10.64 0.18
CA PRO A 118 -9.05 -10.01 0.15
C PRO A 118 -9.48 -9.55 1.55
N ILE A 119 -10.03 -8.36 1.64
CA ILE A 119 -10.56 -7.79 2.90
C ILE A 119 -11.70 -8.65 3.44
N GLY A 120 -12.48 -9.24 2.51
CA GLY A 120 -13.54 -10.20 2.82
C GLY A 120 -13.05 -11.40 3.60
N GLU A 121 -11.85 -11.90 3.31
CA GLU A 121 -11.25 -13.02 4.05
C GLU A 121 -10.75 -12.61 5.43
N ILE A 122 -10.18 -11.41 5.57
CA ILE A 122 -9.68 -10.89 6.86
C ILE A 122 -10.85 -10.67 7.83
N GLY A 123 -11.94 -10.06 7.37
CA GLY A 123 -13.09 -9.70 8.21
C GLY A 123 -14.17 -10.77 8.32
N ARG A 124 -14.00 -11.95 7.70
CA ARG A 124 -15.03 -13.00 7.55
C ARG A 124 -15.74 -13.37 8.87
N ALA A 125 -14.98 -13.56 9.93
CA ALA A 125 -15.46 -14.07 11.21
C ALA A 125 -15.95 -12.98 12.18
N LEU A 126 -15.82 -11.71 11.82
CA LEU A 126 -16.17 -10.61 12.72
C LEU A 126 -17.68 -10.41 12.83
N LYS A 127 -18.13 -10.02 14.02
CA LYS A 127 -19.54 -9.68 14.28
C LYS A 127 -19.94 -8.35 13.65
N HIS A 128 -19.06 -7.35 13.75
CA HIS A 128 -19.28 -5.99 13.25
C HIS A 128 -18.44 -5.74 11.99
N ARG A 129 -18.51 -6.66 11.04
CA ARG A 129 -17.68 -6.64 9.82
C ARG A 129 -17.97 -5.48 8.86
N SER A 130 -19.13 -4.83 8.99
CA SER A 130 -19.49 -3.67 8.16
C SER A 130 -18.54 -2.47 8.29
N ARG A 131 -17.78 -2.41 9.40
CA ARG A 131 -16.77 -1.38 9.65
C ARG A 131 -15.37 -1.71 9.13
N VAL A 132 -15.19 -2.89 8.51
CA VAL A 132 -13.89 -3.34 8.02
C VAL A 132 -13.69 -2.92 6.57
N ALA A 133 -12.51 -2.37 6.26
CA ALA A 133 -12.12 -1.96 4.93
C ALA A 133 -10.62 -2.22 4.69
N GLY A 134 -10.20 -2.20 3.44
CA GLY A 134 -8.78 -2.07 3.10
C GLY A 134 -8.36 -0.60 3.14
N LEU A 135 -7.14 -0.35 3.59
CA LEU A 135 -6.50 0.94 3.49
C LEU A 135 -5.05 0.70 3.03
N HIS A 136 -4.92 0.42 1.74
CA HIS A 136 -3.69 -0.04 1.13
C HIS A 136 -2.81 1.11 0.70
N PHE A 137 -1.67 1.25 1.34
CA PHE A 137 -0.63 2.23 1.03
C PHE A 137 0.47 1.60 0.20
N PHE A 138 1.13 2.40 -0.64
CA PHE A 138 2.28 1.99 -1.44
C PHE A 138 3.58 2.44 -0.77
N MET A 139 4.60 1.58 -0.83
CA MET A 139 5.91 1.84 -0.22
C MET A 139 6.77 2.79 -1.07
N PRO A 140 7.39 3.82 -0.44
CA PRO A 140 7.31 4.27 0.94
C PRO A 140 6.00 5.05 1.20
N ALA A 141 5.19 4.59 2.19
CA ALA A 141 3.83 5.09 2.34
C ALA A 141 3.75 6.60 2.64
N HIS A 142 4.72 7.16 3.33
CA HIS A 142 4.75 8.58 3.65
C HIS A 142 5.06 9.47 2.42
N LEU A 143 5.70 8.93 1.38
CA LEU A 143 6.06 9.66 0.16
C LEU A 143 5.06 9.42 -0.98
N VAL A 144 4.64 8.16 -1.19
CA VAL A 144 3.71 7.81 -2.27
C VAL A 144 2.32 8.35 -1.96
N PRO A 145 1.72 9.18 -2.86
CA PRO A 145 0.40 9.79 -2.59
C PRO A 145 -0.75 8.80 -2.63
N LEU A 146 -0.70 7.77 -3.48
CA LEU A 146 -1.82 6.84 -3.69
C LEU A 146 -2.15 6.07 -2.42
N VAL A 147 -3.45 6.00 -2.11
CA VAL A 147 -4.03 5.10 -1.11
C VAL A 147 -5.28 4.45 -1.70
N GLU A 148 -5.39 3.15 -1.62
CA GLU A 148 -6.57 2.41 -2.05
C GLU A 148 -7.46 2.12 -0.84
N VAL A 149 -8.67 2.69 -0.85
CA VAL A 149 -9.72 2.35 0.11
C VAL A 149 -10.55 1.23 -0.50
N VAL A 150 -10.45 0.02 0.06
CA VAL A 150 -11.05 -1.19 -0.52
C VAL A 150 -12.26 -1.63 0.28
N SER A 151 -13.41 -1.77 -0.40
CA SER A 151 -14.64 -2.30 0.20
C SER A 151 -14.75 -3.79 -0.06
N ALA A 152 -14.87 -4.58 1.01
CA ALA A 152 -15.44 -5.93 0.92
C ALA A 152 -16.95 -5.85 0.69
N GLU A 153 -17.58 -6.99 0.38
CA GLU A 153 -19.04 -7.07 0.14
C GLU A 153 -19.87 -6.56 1.34
N PHE A 154 -19.37 -6.75 2.55
CA PHE A 154 -20.02 -6.34 3.78
C PHE A 154 -19.65 -4.94 4.28
N THR A 155 -18.68 -4.27 3.66
CA THR A 155 -18.22 -2.94 4.11
C THR A 155 -19.33 -1.91 3.93
N ASP A 156 -19.70 -1.18 4.98
CA ASP A 156 -20.63 -0.06 4.89
C ASP A 156 -20.00 1.03 3.99
N PRO A 157 -20.69 1.48 2.93
CA PRO A 157 -20.20 2.54 2.05
C PRO A 157 -19.77 3.80 2.80
N ARG A 158 -20.44 4.16 3.90
CA ARG A 158 -20.11 5.32 4.73
C ARG A 158 -18.73 5.20 5.38
N VAL A 159 -18.31 3.98 5.71
CA VAL A 159 -16.95 3.71 6.23
C VAL A 159 -15.92 3.99 5.14
N ALA A 160 -16.13 3.47 3.94
CA ALA A 160 -15.22 3.73 2.82
C ALA A 160 -15.15 5.22 2.46
N GLU A 161 -16.29 5.91 2.38
CA GLU A 161 -16.35 7.36 2.12
C GLU A 161 -15.62 8.17 3.19
N SER A 162 -15.78 7.80 4.46
CA SER A 162 -15.08 8.46 5.57
C SER A 162 -13.57 8.29 5.48
N LEU A 163 -13.09 7.09 5.12
CA LEU A 163 -11.67 6.81 4.92
C LEU A 163 -11.10 7.56 3.68
N VAL A 164 -11.85 7.61 2.57
CA VAL A 164 -11.47 8.43 1.40
C VAL A 164 -11.34 9.90 1.81
N THR A 165 -12.31 10.44 2.53
CA THR A 165 -12.27 11.82 2.99
C THR A 165 -11.09 12.07 3.92
N LEU A 166 -10.88 11.17 4.88
CA LEU A 166 -9.75 11.25 5.81
C LEU A 166 -8.40 11.25 5.07
N MET A 167 -8.20 10.34 4.13
CA MET A 167 -6.93 10.28 3.39
C MET A 167 -6.66 11.58 2.61
N LYS A 168 -7.70 12.21 2.05
CA LYS A 168 -7.54 13.53 1.43
C LYS A 168 -7.08 14.60 2.43
N THR A 169 -7.63 14.62 3.64
CA THR A 169 -7.19 15.58 4.68
C THR A 169 -5.76 15.36 5.12
N LEU A 170 -5.24 14.13 4.98
CA LEU A 170 -3.84 13.77 5.25
C LEU A 170 -2.91 13.98 4.03
N GLY A 171 -3.38 14.68 2.99
CA GLY A 171 -2.59 15.01 1.81
C GLY A 171 -2.35 13.83 0.86
N LYS A 172 -3.15 12.76 0.96
CA LYS A 172 -3.08 11.61 0.06
C LYS A 172 -4.03 11.76 -1.13
N ALA A 173 -3.78 10.96 -2.17
CA ALA A 173 -4.63 10.79 -3.35
C ALA A 173 -5.38 9.44 -3.25
N PRO A 174 -6.48 9.36 -2.48
CA PRO A 174 -7.19 8.11 -2.31
C PRO A 174 -8.05 7.78 -3.52
N ILE A 175 -8.13 6.49 -3.84
CA ILE A 175 -9.16 5.94 -4.72
C ILE A 175 -10.05 4.96 -3.95
N TRP A 176 -11.32 4.88 -4.32
CA TRP A 176 -12.24 3.91 -3.75
C TRP A 176 -12.35 2.68 -4.65
N VAL A 177 -11.83 1.56 -4.17
CA VAL A 177 -11.93 0.25 -4.83
C VAL A 177 -13.22 -0.44 -4.34
N LYS A 178 -14.26 -0.40 -5.17
CA LYS A 178 -15.62 -0.84 -4.81
C LYS A 178 -15.81 -2.37 -4.78
N LYS A 179 -14.84 -3.12 -5.33
CA LYS A 179 -14.87 -4.59 -5.33
C LYS A 179 -13.53 -5.11 -4.83
N ASP A 180 -13.62 -5.98 -3.84
CA ASP A 180 -12.47 -6.65 -3.23
C ASP A 180 -11.94 -7.74 -4.17
N ILE A 181 -10.93 -7.40 -4.94
CA ILE A 181 -10.28 -8.31 -5.88
C ILE A 181 -8.78 -8.43 -5.57
N PRO A 182 -8.15 -9.59 -5.78
CA PRO A 182 -6.73 -9.78 -5.54
C PRO A 182 -5.86 -8.72 -6.26
N GLY A 183 -4.95 -8.06 -5.51
CA GLY A 183 -4.04 -7.05 -6.03
C GLY A 183 -4.68 -5.68 -6.30
N PHE A 184 -5.95 -5.49 -5.98
CA PHE A 184 -6.71 -4.24 -6.10
C PHE A 184 -6.55 -3.56 -7.48
N VAL A 185 -6.19 -2.29 -7.55
CA VAL A 185 -6.03 -1.56 -8.83
C VAL A 185 -4.55 -1.34 -9.16
N GLY A 186 -3.79 -0.72 -8.24
CA GLY A 186 -2.41 -0.31 -8.52
C GLY A 186 -1.49 -1.49 -8.78
N ASN A 187 -1.53 -2.52 -7.92
CA ASN A 187 -0.72 -3.72 -8.12
C ASN A 187 -1.11 -4.45 -9.42
N ARG A 188 -2.40 -4.54 -9.74
CA ARG A 188 -2.85 -5.19 -10.98
C ARG A 188 -2.32 -4.49 -12.22
N LEU A 189 -2.40 -3.15 -12.28
CA LEU A 189 -1.88 -2.38 -13.41
C LEU A 189 -0.36 -2.52 -13.53
N GLN A 190 0.34 -2.40 -12.40
CA GLN A 190 1.79 -2.51 -12.34
C GLN A 190 2.28 -3.91 -12.76
N HIS A 191 1.63 -4.97 -12.26
CA HIS A 191 1.99 -6.35 -12.61
C HIS A 191 1.57 -6.76 -14.01
N ALA A 192 0.50 -6.19 -14.57
CA ALA A 192 0.15 -6.41 -15.98
C ALA A 192 1.25 -5.88 -16.91
N MET A 193 1.72 -4.66 -16.66
CA MET A 193 2.85 -4.08 -17.40
C MET A 193 4.14 -4.88 -17.18
N LEU A 194 4.44 -5.26 -15.93
CA LEU A 194 5.65 -6.03 -15.60
C LEU A 194 5.63 -7.41 -16.30
N ARG A 195 4.49 -8.08 -16.36
CA ARG A 195 4.37 -9.37 -17.07
C ARG A 195 4.76 -9.24 -18.52
N GLU A 196 4.19 -8.26 -19.24
CA GLU A 196 4.55 -7.98 -20.63
C GLU A 196 6.04 -7.70 -20.79
N ALA A 197 6.59 -6.82 -19.96
CA ALA A 197 8.01 -6.46 -19.97
C ALA A 197 8.93 -7.68 -19.80
N LEU A 198 8.64 -8.57 -18.86
CA LEU A 198 9.44 -9.75 -18.58
C LEU A 198 9.43 -10.76 -19.74
N TYR A 199 8.31 -10.92 -20.42
CA TYR A 199 8.24 -11.79 -21.60
C TYR A 199 8.96 -11.20 -22.80
N LEU A 200 8.84 -9.91 -23.07
CA LEU A 200 9.61 -9.23 -24.11
C LEU A 200 11.12 -9.37 -23.90
N ILE A 201 11.59 -9.33 -22.67
CA ILE A 201 13.00 -9.57 -22.32
C ILE A 201 13.35 -11.07 -22.53
N ALA A 202 12.53 -11.98 -22.04
CA ALA A 202 12.78 -13.42 -22.10
C ALA A 202 12.84 -13.95 -23.55
N ASP A 203 12.03 -13.39 -24.42
CA ASP A 203 11.99 -13.73 -25.85
C ASP A 203 13.03 -12.99 -26.68
N GLY A 204 13.89 -12.18 -26.04
CA GLY A 204 14.97 -11.46 -26.71
C GLY A 204 14.52 -10.32 -27.61
N VAL A 205 13.29 -9.84 -27.45
CA VAL A 205 12.75 -8.71 -28.22
C VAL A 205 13.46 -7.41 -27.86
N VAL A 206 13.81 -7.24 -26.57
CA VAL A 206 14.43 -6.03 -26.04
C VAL A 206 15.25 -6.35 -24.78
N SER A 207 16.27 -5.54 -24.48
CA SER A 207 17.00 -5.64 -23.21
C SER A 207 16.23 -5.03 -22.04
N PRO A 208 16.57 -5.37 -20.77
CA PRO A 208 15.98 -4.72 -19.59
C PRO A 208 16.08 -3.19 -19.63
N GLU A 209 17.24 -2.65 -20.05
CA GLU A 209 17.47 -1.21 -20.21
C GLU A 209 16.56 -0.61 -21.28
N GLY A 210 16.30 -1.38 -22.35
CA GLY A 210 15.41 -0.99 -23.43
C GLY A 210 13.96 -0.86 -22.97
N VAL A 211 13.49 -1.80 -22.13
CA VAL A 211 12.16 -1.71 -21.50
C VAL A 211 12.05 -0.46 -20.64
N ASP A 212 13.02 -0.23 -19.74
CA ASP A 212 13.02 0.94 -18.87
C ASP A 212 13.06 2.25 -19.68
N THR A 213 13.83 2.28 -20.76
CA THR A 213 13.89 3.42 -21.66
C THR A 213 12.55 3.67 -22.34
N ALA A 214 11.90 2.64 -22.87
CA ALA A 214 10.60 2.74 -23.52
C ALA A 214 9.51 3.27 -22.56
N VAL A 215 9.49 2.78 -21.34
CA VAL A 215 8.55 3.26 -20.32
C VAL A 215 8.86 4.69 -19.91
N ARG A 216 10.10 4.98 -19.51
CA ARG A 216 10.47 6.29 -18.96
C ARG A 216 10.34 7.42 -19.96
N TYR A 217 10.73 7.22 -21.20
CA TYR A 217 10.78 8.26 -22.24
C TYR A 217 9.64 8.17 -23.26
N GLY A 218 8.95 7.03 -23.35
CA GLY A 218 7.84 6.82 -24.27
C GLY A 218 6.51 7.32 -23.71
N PHE A 219 6.03 6.70 -22.65
CA PHE A 219 4.68 6.98 -22.14
C PHE A 219 4.61 7.24 -20.63
N GLY A 220 5.52 6.67 -19.82
CA GLY A 220 5.47 6.76 -18.37
C GLY A 220 5.61 8.19 -17.83
N PHE A 221 6.44 9.02 -18.45
CA PHE A 221 6.64 10.41 -18.03
C PHE A 221 5.33 11.23 -18.07
N ARG A 222 4.40 10.89 -18.97
CA ARG A 222 3.11 11.57 -19.12
C ARG A 222 2.15 11.25 -18.00
N PHE A 223 2.30 10.09 -17.37
CA PHE A 223 1.34 9.62 -16.35
C PHE A 223 1.34 10.48 -15.08
N ILE A 224 2.36 11.28 -14.85
CA ILE A 224 2.38 12.27 -13.76
C ILE A 224 1.35 13.38 -14.01
N ALA A 225 1.21 13.82 -15.25
CA ALA A 225 0.29 14.90 -15.64
C ALA A 225 -1.10 14.37 -16.04
N CYS A 226 -1.14 13.18 -16.65
CA CYS A 226 -2.34 12.64 -17.29
C CYS A 226 -2.32 11.11 -17.20
N GLY A 227 -3.19 10.53 -16.39
CA GLY A 227 -3.31 9.08 -16.25
C GLY A 227 -3.70 8.39 -17.58
N PRO A 228 -3.59 7.05 -17.65
CA PRO A 228 -3.77 6.31 -18.91
C PRO A 228 -5.16 6.51 -19.55
N ILE A 229 -6.22 6.63 -18.76
CA ILE A 229 -7.58 6.80 -19.31
C ILE A 229 -7.74 8.19 -19.91
N LEU A 230 -7.40 9.25 -19.16
CA LEU A 230 -7.50 10.62 -19.67
C LEU A 230 -6.64 10.82 -20.92
N GLN A 231 -5.48 10.19 -20.99
CA GLN A 231 -4.62 10.23 -22.17
C GLN A 231 -5.31 9.60 -23.40
N LYS A 232 -6.10 8.54 -23.19
CA LYS A 232 -6.86 7.90 -24.29
C LYS A 232 -8.09 8.71 -24.69
N GLU A 233 -8.77 9.37 -23.74
CA GLU A 233 -9.80 10.36 -24.07
C GLU A 233 -9.27 11.44 -25.03
N MET A 234 -8.07 11.95 -24.77
CA MET A 234 -7.47 13.00 -25.60
C MET A 234 -7.09 12.52 -27.01
N SER A 235 -6.82 11.23 -27.21
CA SER A 235 -6.43 10.65 -28.50
C SER A 235 -7.59 10.02 -29.29
N GLY A 236 -8.77 9.93 -28.70
CA GLY A 236 -9.97 9.35 -29.29
C GLY A 236 -10.10 7.83 -29.09
N TRP A 237 -11.26 7.38 -28.65
CA TRP A 237 -11.54 5.96 -28.38
C TRP A 237 -11.74 5.13 -29.65
N ASP A 238 -12.13 5.73 -30.77
CA ASP A 238 -12.21 5.10 -32.07
C ASP A 238 -10.85 4.54 -32.51
N THR A 239 -9.82 5.38 -32.49
CA THR A 239 -8.44 4.99 -32.78
C THR A 239 -7.92 3.96 -31.78
N ASN A 240 -8.17 4.18 -30.47
CA ASN A 240 -7.70 3.28 -29.42
C ASN A 240 -8.37 1.90 -29.48
N ALA A 241 -9.66 1.81 -29.86
CA ALA A 241 -10.35 0.54 -30.05
C ALA A 241 -9.75 -0.28 -31.20
N LEU A 242 -9.43 0.36 -32.33
CA LEU A 242 -8.77 -0.30 -33.47
C LEU A 242 -7.39 -0.87 -33.07
N VAL A 243 -6.57 -0.04 -32.40
CA VAL A 243 -5.24 -0.46 -31.95
C VAL A 243 -5.36 -1.60 -30.91
N GLY A 244 -6.28 -1.48 -29.95
CA GLY A 244 -6.50 -2.49 -28.92
C GLY A 244 -6.96 -3.81 -29.52
N THR A 245 -7.91 -3.81 -30.44
CA THR A 245 -8.38 -5.01 -31.13
C THR A 245 -7.26 -5.73 -31.86
N ALA A 246 -6.36 -4.99 -32.49
CA ALA A 246 -5.22 -5.57 -33.22
C ALA A 246 -4.12 -6.09 -32.29
N LEU A 247 -3.88 -5.39 -31.15
CA LEU A 247 -2.72 -5.68 -30.29
C LEU A 247 -3.02 -6.69 -29.15
N TYR A 248 -4.21 -6.63 -28.52
CA TYR A 248 -4.51 -7.43 -27.34
C TYR A 248 -4.35 -8.95 -27.53
N PRO A 249 -4.67 -9.54 -28.71
CA PRO A 249 -4.43 -10.97 -28.94
C PRO A 249 -2.95 -11.39 -28.89
N HIS A 250 -2.03 -10.42 -29.03
CA HIS A 250 -0.59 -10.66 -29.06
C HIS A 250 0.10 -10.33 -27.74
N LEU A 251 -0.60 -9.75 -26.76
CA LEU A 251 -0.05 -9.50 -25.44
C LEU A 251 0.03 -10.77 -24.61
N TYR A 252 1.07 -10.87 -23.77
CA TYR A 252 1.25 -12.02 -22.91
C TYR A 252 0.19 -12.09 -21.80
N SER A 253 -0.51 -13.25 -21.70
CA SER A 253 -1.57 -13.49 -20.72
C SER A 253 -1.30 -14.68 -19.80
N THR A 254 -0.10 -15.28 -19.91
CA THR A 254 0.30 -16.46 -19.10
C THR A 254 0.33 -16.11 -17.60
N PRO A 255 -0.11 -17.05 -16.72
CA PRO A 255 -0.13 -16.83 -15.28
C PRO A 255 1.26 -16.93 -14.62
N ASP A 256 2.23 -17.50 -15.32
CA ASP A 256 3.56 -17.78 -14.81
C ASP A 256 4.59 -16.71 -15.15
N TYR A 257 5.67 -16.65 -14.36
CA TYR A 257 6.88 -15.93 -14.75
C TYR A 257 7.62 -16.66 -15.87
N PRO A 258 8.31 -15.94 -16.79
CA PRO A 258 9.18 -16.59 -17.79
C PRO A 258 10.22 -17.49 -17.13
N ALA A 259 10.55 -18.62 -17.77
CA ALA A 259 11.52 -19.58 -17.24
C ALA A 259 12.88 -18.96 -16.95
N ALA A 260 13.32 -18.00 -17.79
CA ALA A 260 14.57 -17.26 -17.59
C ALA A 260 14.58 -16.46 -16.28
N VAL A 261 13.45 -15.85 -15.90
CA VAL A 261 13.33 -15.09 -14.63
C VAL A 261 13.31 -16.06 -13.44
N LYS A 262 12.60 -17.19 -13.53
CA LYS A 262 12.64 -18.24 -12.51
C LYS A 262 14.08 -18.75 -12.28
N ALA A 263 14.79 -19.05 -13.36
CA ALA A 263 16.18 -19.50 -13.30
C ALA A 263 17.14 -18.44 -12.68
N MET A 264 16.88 -17.18 -12.91
CA MET A 264 17.62 -16.07 -12.26
C MET A 264 17.40 -16.07 -10.74
N VAL A 265 16.16 -16.22 -10.29
CA VAL A 265 15.81 -16.30 -8.86
C VAL A 265 16.42 -17.55 -8.22
N ASP A 266 16.35 -18.71 -8.87
CA ASP A 266 16.91 -19.97 -8.38
C ASP A 266 18.44 -19.91 -8.20
N LYS A 267 19.11 -19.09 -9.03
CA LYS A 267 20.55 -18.79 -8.89
C LYS A 267 20.86 -17.79 -7.78
N GLY A 268 19.85 -17.28 -7.07
CA GLY A 268 20.01 -16.29 -6.02
C GLY A 268 20.29 -14.87 -6.54
N TYR A 269 19.99 -14.57 -7.79
CA TYR A 269 20.15 -13.22 -8.36
C TYR A 269 18.88 -12.39 -8.08
N LEU A 270 18.83 -11.79 -6.89
CA LEU A 270 17.63 -11.13 -6.33
C LEU A 270 17.68 -9.60 -6.44
N GLY A 271 18.46 -9.06 -7.35
CA GLY A 271 18.65 -7.62 -7.51
C GLY A 271 19.58 -7.02 -6.46
N MET A 272 19.28 -5.81 -6.00
CA MET A 272 20.09 -5.06 -5.03
C MET A 272 20.41 -5.87 -3.75
N LYS A 273 19.50 -6.72 -3.28
CA LYS A 273 19.70 -7.55 -2.07
C LYS A 273 20.91 -8.47 -2.15
N THR A 274 21.24 -8.95 -3.34
CA THR A 274 22.35 -9.87 -3.62
C THR A 274 23.38 -9.26 -4.56
N LYS A 275 23.29 -7.96 -4.82
CA LYS A 275 24.11 -7.18 -5.74
C LYS A 275 24.07 -7.69 -7.19
N ARG A 276 23.15 -8.58 -7.53
CA ARG A 276 22.99 -9.14 -8.86
C ARG A 276 21.52 -9.47 -9.17
N GLY A 277 21.07 -9.09 -10.37
CA GLY A 277 19.75 -9.37 -10.93
C GLY A 277 19.83 -9.24 -12.45
N PHE A 278 18.94 -8.48 -13.06
CA PHE A 278 19.11 -8.00 -14.45
C PHE A 278 20.31 -7.08 -14.58
N TRP A 279 20.69 -6.39 -13.49
CA TRP A 279 21.88 -5.55 -13.36
C TRP A 279 22.83 -6.08 -12.30
N GLU A 280 24.10 -5.71 -12.42
CA GLU A 280 25.10 -5.84 -11.35
C GLU A 280 25.10 -4.54 -10.53
N TRP A 281 25.17 -4.67 -9.20
CA TRP A 281 25.09 -3.56 -8.25
C TRP A 281 26.38 -3.44 -7.45
N THR A 282 26.92 -2.25 -7.36
CA THR A 282 28.05 -1.92 -6.48
C THR A 282 27.57 -1.18 -5.24
N ASP A 283 28.42 -1.05 -4.23
CA ASP A 283 28.11 -0.27 -3.02
C ASP A 283 27.88 1.22 -3.36
N GLU A 284 28.43 1.71 -4.46
CA GLU A 284 28.24 3.08 -4.94
C GLU A 284 26.91 3.26 -5.67
N SER A 285 26.35 2.19 -6.24
CA SER A 285 25.09 2.23 -7.01
C SER A 285 23.85 1.91 -6.16
N ILE A 286 24.05 1.46 -4.92
CA ILE A 286 23.02 1.17 -3.92
C ILE A 286 22.90 2.36 -2.97
#